data_1bafdff4c6e2463e27a19c0894e9f666
#
_entry.id   1bafdff4c6e2463e27a19c0894e9f666
#
_cell.length_a   1.000
_cell.length_b   1.000
_cell.length_c   1.000
_cell.angle_alpha   90.00
_cell.angle_beta   90.00
_cell.angle_gamma   90.00
#
_symmetry.space_group_name_H-M   'P 1'
#
loop_
_entity.id
_entity.type
_entity.pdbx_description
1 polymer ?
#
loop_
_entity_poly.entity_id
_entity_poly.type
_entity_poly.pdbx_seq_one_letter_code
_entity_poly.pdbx_strand_id
1 'polypeptide(L)'
;MSAAGDAARVHPPVVVGLGPVDPALVTPHLPPGTVFVAHPAAGDLAVAEGAIVRAAFDVDAQLLDRMPRLRIVARTGVGVERVDVAAAAKRGIEVAVTPGSNSRAVAEGAFALLAALVKRVPESHAFVGGGGWGRDPVPTPGDLFGRTLAVLGFGRIGRIVAGFGAAFGMRVLVHDPFVRADEYENVALDAAVRRADAITLHLPGGGGELLPIELLREARPGLVLVNCARADLVSTETLSAALAAGVLAGVGLDVFAHEPVASHPLAADPRVLLSPHTSGLSEGAMRETFRMAAVAVAEALGGRYPTFTRMDA
;
A
#
# COMPACT_ATOMS: atom_id res chain seq x y z
N MET A 1 42.74 4.65 6.13
CA MET A 1 42.70 4.75 7.59
C MET A 1 42.54 6.22 7.95
N SER A 2 41.35 6.65 8.30
CA SER A 2 41.14 7.89 9.04
C SER A 2 39.85 7.70 9.82
N ALA A 3 40.02 7.48 11.12
CA ALA A 3 38.94 7.55 12.11
C ALA A 3 38.63 9.03 12.31
N ALA A 4 37.70 9.56 11.53
CA ALA A 4 37.20 10.89 11.73
C ALA A 4 36.00 10.82 12.71
N GLY A 5 36.30 11.11 13.99
CA GLY A 5 35.50 11.92 14.86
C GLY A 5 34.18 11.35 15.34
N ASP A 6 34.20 10.47 16.33
CA ASP A 6 33.20 10.43 17.39
C ASP A 6 33.43 11.67 18.29
N ALA A 7 33.08 12.85 17.79
CA ALA A 7 32.99 14.04 18.62
C ALA A 7 31.85 13.79 19.60
N ALA A 8 32.16 13.59 20.88
CA ALA A 8 31.23 13.34 21.97
C ALA A 8 30.04 14.33 21.86
N ARG A 9 28.88 13.82 21.47
CA ARG A 9 27.63 14.60 21.44
C ARG A 9 27.34 15.03 22.87
N VAL A 10 27.16 16.32 23.08
CA VAL A 10 26.89 16.90 24.41
C VAL A 10 25.53 16.45 24.96
N HIS A 11 24.61 16.03 24.07
CA HIS A 11 23.29 15.53 24.44
C HIS A 11 22.93 14.28 23.61
N PRO A 12 22.12 13.35 24.17
CA PRO A 12 21.60 12.22 23.43
C PRO A 12 20.74 12.70 22.26
N PRO A 13 20.81 12.03 21.09
CA PRO A 13 19.94 12.37 19.98
C PRO A 13 18.48 12.11 20.32
N VAL A 14 17.59 13.00 19.86
CA VAL A 14 16.15 12.90 20.07
C VAL A 14 15.48 12.50 18.75
N VAL A 15 14.68 11.45 18.80
CA VAL A 15 13.87 10.97 17.69
C VAL A 15 12.40 11.00 18.08
N VAL A 16 11.55 11.58 17.22
CA VAL A 16 10.13 11.73 17.50
C VAL A 16 9.28 10.81 16.62
N GLY A 17 8.18 10.30 17.18
CA GLY A 17 7.11 9.64 16.44
C GLY A 17 6.03 10.63 16.03
N LEU A 18 5.74 10.73 14.74
CA LEU A 18 4.65 11.56 14.21
C LEU A 18 3.48 10.65 13.77
N GLY A 19 2.42 10.68 14.55
CA GLY A 19 1.33 9.71 14.54
C GLY A 19 1.59 8.53 15.48
N PRO A 20 0.75 7.46 15.45
CA PRO A 20 0.87 6.31 16.36
C PRO A 20 2.10 5.45 15.98
N VAL A 21 3.19 5.63 16.70
CA VAL A 21 4.45 4.86 16.56
C VAL A 21 4.71 4.12 17.86
N ASP A 22 4.77 2.78 17.79
CA ASP A 22 5.07 1.94 18.93
C ASP A 22 6.58 1.99 19.24
N PRO A 23 6.97 2.48 20.46
CA PRO A 23 8.38 2.53 20.88
C PRO A 23 9.08 1.16 20.85
N ALA A 24 8.36 0.08 21.14
CA ALA A 24 8.93 -1.26 21.18
C ALA A 24 9.41 -1.74 19.80
N LEU A 25 8.83 -1.22 18.72
CA LEU A 25 9.20 -1.56 17.34
C LEU A 25 10.35 -0.70 16.78
N VAL A 26 10.67 0.41 17.42
CA VAL A 26 11.64 1.41 16.90
C VAL A 26 12.91 1.45 17.73
N THR A 27 12.76 1.53 19.07
CA THR A 27 13.90 1.75 19.98
C THR A 27 15.03 0.74 19.84
N PRO A 28 14.77 -0.57 19.61
CA PRO A 28 15.86 -1.56 19.44
C PRO A 28 16.76 -1.31 18.22
N HIS A 29 16.32 -0.49 17.28
CA HIS A 29 17.01 -0.23 16.01
C HIS A 29 17.63 1.18 15.94
N LEU A 30 17.43 2.00 16.97
CA LEU A 30 18.06 3.32 17.09
C LEU A 30 19.45 3.21 17.78
N PRO A 31 20.33 4.19 17.56
CA PRO A 31 21.63 4.21 18.24
C PRO A 31 21.49 4.16 19.76
N PRO A 32 22.42 3.50 20.49
CA PRO A 32 22.41 3.50 21.94
C PRO A 32 22.37 4.93 22.52
N GLY A 33 21.56 5.11 23.55
CA GLY A 33 21.39 6.42 24.19
C GLY A 33 20.41 7.36 23.47
N THR A 34 19.85 7.00 22.32
CA THR A 34 18.79 7.81 21.65
C THR A 34 17.55 7.87 22.52
N VAL A 35 17.01 9.08 22.68
CA VAL A 35 15.70 9.31 23.31
C VAL A 35 14.63 9.26 22.24
N PHE A 36 13.73 8.27 22.34
CA PHE A 36 12.56 8.20 21.45
C PHE A 36 11.31 8.73 22.15
N VAL A 37 10.63 9.71 21.52
CA VAL A 37 9.42 10.36 22.05
C VAL A 37 8.23 10.01 21.14
N ALA A 38 7.35 9.10 21.60
CA ALA A 38 6.21 8.62 20.82
C ALA A 38 5.10 9.67 20.64
N HIS A 39 4.95 10.58 21.62
CA HIS A 39 3.94 11.65 21.62
C HIS A 39 4.63 12.99 21.89
N PRO A 40 5.30 13.59 20.89
CA PRO A 40 6.13 14.77 21.11
C PRO A 40 5.31 16.02 21.41
N ALA A 41 5.73 16.75 22.44
CA ALA A 41 5.31 18.10 22.71
C ALA A 41 6.16 19.11 21.91
N ALA A 42 5.81 20.39 21.96
CA ALA A 42 6.52 21.43 21.20
C ALA A 42 8.02 21.50 21.53
N GLY A 43 8.39 21.26 22.79
CA GLY A 43 9.79 21.24 23.22
C GLY A 43 10.58 20.08 22.62
N ASP A 44 9.95 18.92 22.48
CA ASP A 44 10.58 17.73 21.89
C ASP A 44 10.83 17.93 20.40
N LEU A 45 9.88 18.55 19.69
CA LEU A 45 10.03 18.91 18.27
C LEU A 45 11.22 19.84 18.04
N ALA A 46 11.40 20.84 18.93
CA ALA A 46 12.49 21.83 18.79
C ALA A 46 13.90 21.23 18.89
N VAL A 47 14.04 20.08 19.52
CA VAL A 47 15.33 19.38 19.70
C VAL A 47 15.44 18.09 18.88
N ALA A 48 14.38 17.70 18.16
CA ALA A 48 14.35 16.48 17.36
C ALA A 48 15.39 16.51 16.23
N GLU A 49 16.19 15.43 16.13
CA GLU A 49 17.14 15.22 15.05
C GLU A 49 16.65 14.21 14.01
N GLY A 50 15.68 13.37 14.38
CA GLY A 50 15.02 12.40 13.50
C GLY A 50 13.53 12.33 13.76
N ALA A 51 12.73 12.02 12.72
CA ALA A 51 11.30 11.80 12.84
C ALA A 51 10.90 10.51 12.12
N ILE A 52 10.13 9.64 12.80
CA ILE A 52 9.47 8.48 12.20
C ILE A 52 8.00 8.82 12.02
N VAL A 53 7.53 8.77 10.76
CA VAL A 53 6.25 9.36 10.37
C VAL A 53 5.28 8.32 9.84
N ARG A 54 4.08 8.28 10.43
CA ARG A 54 2.99 7.39 9.98
C ARG A 54 2.35 7.88 8.69
N ALA A 55 1.77 6.92 7.97
CA ALA A 55 1.16 7.14 6.65
C ALA A 55 0.15 8.29 6.58
N ALA A 56 -0.70 8.40 7.59
CA ALA A 56 -1.77 9.38 7.64
C ALA A 56 -1.35 10.75 8.22
N PHE A 57 -0.07 10.94 8.56
CA PHE A 57 0.41 12.16 9.19
C PHE A 57 1.02 13.10 8.16
N ASP A 58 0.57 14.35 8.16
CA ASP A 58 1.09 15.39 7.26
C ASP A 58 2.38 16.01 7.81
N VAL A 59 3.39 16.14 6.95
CA VAL A 59 4.65 16.82 7.24
C VAL A 59 4.78 17.99 6.28
N ASP A 60 4.24 19.13 6.68
CA ASP A 60 4.30 20.36 5.91
C ASP A 60 5.49 21.27 6.32
N ALA A 61 5.67 22.37 5.60
CA ALA A 61 6.73 23.33 5.87
C ALA A 61 6.64 23.94 7.27
N GLN A 62 5.41 24.14 7.81
CA GLN A 62 5.21 24.74 9.13
C GLN A 62 5.66 23.77 10.25
N LEU A 63 5.38 22.49 10.09
CA LEU A 63 5.86 21.48 11.02
C LEU A 63 7.39 21.36 10.97
N LEU A 64 7.98 21.39 9.78
CA LEU A 64 9.44 21.36 9.61
C LEU A 64 10.13 22.56 10.26
N ASP A 65 9.52 23.76 10.23
CA ASP A 65 10.05 24.96 10.92
C ASP A 65 10.09 24.82 12.45
N ARG A 66 9.24 23.95 13.02
CA ARG A 66 9.23 23.64 14.45
C ARG A 66 10.32 22.63 14.86
N MET A 67 11.01 22.05 13.89
CA MET A 67 12.07 21.04 14.07
C MET A 67 13.41 21.51 13.48
N PRO A 68 14.03 22.59 14.00
CA PRO A 68 15.20 23.21 13.39
C PRO A 68 16.47 22.36 13.41
N ARG A 69 16.48 21.26 14.19
CA ARG A 69 17.58 20.29 14.26
C ARG A 69 17.33 19.02 13.44
N LEU A 70 16.19 18.93 12.77
CA LEU A 70 15.80 17.73 12.04
C LEU A 70 16.75 17.45 10.87
N ARG A 71 17.21 16.23 10.77
CA ARG A 71 18.13 15.76 9.73
C ARG A 71 17.44 14.76 8.78
N ILE A 72 16.43 14.03 9.30
CA ILE A 72 15.74 12.99 8.54
C ILE A 72 14.27 12.88 8.95
N VAL A 73 13.44 12.69 7.94
CA VAL A 73 12.06 12.19 8.04
C VAL A 73 12.01 10.78 7.48
N ALA A 74 11.81 9.78 8.32
CA ALA A 74 11.66 8.39 7.90
C ALA A 74 10.16 8.03 7.84
N ARG A 75 9.66 7.86 6.62
CA ARG A 75 8.25 7.56 6.34
C ARG A 75 7.99 6.06 6.45
N THR A 76 6.96 5.67 7.21
CA THR A 76 6.51 4.27 7.30
C THR A 76 5.65 3.91 6.10
N GLY A 77 6.27 3.54 5.00
CA GLY A 77 5.66 3.25 3.70
C GLY A 77 6.46 3.87 2.55
N VAL A 78 5.97 3.75 1.32
CA VAL A 78 6.63 4.26 0.11
C VAL A 78 6.03 5.56 -0.42
N GLY A 79 4.75 5.83 -0.13
CA GLY A 79 4.07 7.05 -0.55
C GLY A 79 4.59 8.28 0.21
N VAL A 80 4.85 9.37 -0.47
CA VAL A 80 5.32 10.63 0.12
C VAL A 80 4.35 11.79 -0.13
N GLU A 81 3.14 11.49 -0.50
CA GLU A 81 2.11 12.46 -0.88
C GLU A 81 1.78 13.44 0.26
N ARG A 82 1.99 13.00 1.52
CA ARG A 82 1.79 13.79 2.74
C ARG A 82 3.06 14.39 3.34
N VAL A 83 4.18 14.38 2.59
CA VAL A 83 5.45 14.99 3.01
C VAL A 83 5.82 16.07 2.01
N ASP A 84 5.98 17.31 2.48
CA ASP A 84 6.54 18.38 1.65
C ASP A 84 8.04 18.16 1.44
N VAL A 85 8.32 17.28 0.44
CA VAL A 85 9.69 16.87 0.11
C VAL A 85 10.52 18.08 -0.36
N ALA A 86 9.89 19.05 -1.04
CA ALA A 86 10.59 20.25 -1.49
C ALA A 86 11.00 21.15 -0.31
N ALA A 87 10.12 21.31 0.69
CA ALA A 87 10.43 22.02 1.92
C ALA A 87 11.50 21.32 2.76
N ALA A 88 11.49 19.98 2.82
CA ALA A 88 12.51 19.18 3.48
C ALA A 88 13.88 19.37 2.79
N ALA A 89 13.93 19.23 1.47
CA ALA A 89 15.16 19.39 0.70
C ALA A 89 15.79 20.77 0.85
N LYS A 90 14.99 21.84 0.85
CA LYS A 90 15.46 23.23 1.10
C LYS A 90 16.12 23.41 2.47
N ARG A 91 15.78 22.56 3.44
CA ARG A 91 16.33 22.58 4.81
C ARG A 91 17.46 21.57 5.01
N GLY A 92 17.85 20.85 3.96
CA GLY A 92 18.85 19.78 4.05
C GLY A 92 18.37 18.56 4.85
N ILE A 93 17.04 18.35 4.92
CA ILE A 93 16.42 17.22 5.62
C ILE A 93 16.23 16.08 4.62
N GLU A 94 16.81 14.91 4.94
CA GLU A 94 16.61 13.68 4.16
C GLU A 94 15.19 13.14 4.34
N VAL A 95 14.63 12.57 3.26
CA VAL A 95 13.35 11.87 3.31
C VAL A 95 13.56 10.42 2.93
N ALA A 96 13.47 9.54 3.91
CA ALA A 96 13.57 8.10 3.72
C ALA A 96 12.18 7.45 3.67
N VAL A 97 12.07 6.36 2.91
CA VAL A 97 10.88 5.50 2.78
C VAL A 97 11.24 4.05 3.14
N THR A 98 10.24 3.18 3.23
CA THR A 98 10.45 1.77 3.58
C THR A 98 10.01 0.84 2.44
N PRO A 99 10.74 0.80 1.32
CA PRO A 99 10.32 0.07 0.12
C PRO A 99 10.34 -1.44 0.37
N GLY A 100 9.25 -2.10 0.00
CA GLY A 100 9.14 -3.55 0.11
C GLY A 100 8.73 -4.10 1.49
N SER A 101 8.79 -3.29 2.55
CA SER A 101 8.50 -3.72 3.93
C SER A 101 7.12 -4.37 4.10
N ASN A 102 6.14 -3.96 3.32
CA ASN A 102 4.76 -4.43 3.38
C ASN A 102 4.30 -5.15 2.09
N SER A 103 5.19 -5.35 1.11
CA SER A 103 4.79 -5.89 -0.20
C SER A 103 4.10 -7.23 -0.10
N ARG A 104 4.56 -8.12 0.79
CA ARG A 104 3.94 -9.42 1.02
C ARG A 104 2.54 -9.28 1.60
N ALA A 105 2.36 -8.44 2.60
CA ALA A 105 1.08 -8.21 3.26
C ALA A 105 0.05 -7.63 2.28
N VAL A 106 0.43 -6.63 1.46
CA VAL A 106 -0.45 -6.07 0.43
C VAL A 106 -0.84 -7.14 -0.60
N ALA A 107 0.11 -7.96 -1.03
CA ALA A 107 -0.17 -9.05 -1.97
C ALA A 107 -1.15 -10.08 -1.39
N GLU A 108 -0.99 -10.44 -0.12
CA GLU A 108 -1.90 -11.33 0.61
C GLU A 108 -3.31 -10.72 0.72
N GLY A 109 -3.41 -9.44 1.10
CA GLY A 109 -4.67 -8.71 1.18
C GLY A 109 -5.39 -8.62 -0.18
N ALA A 110 -4.67 -8.27 -1.23
CA ALA A 110 -5.21 -8.21 -2.58
C ALA A 110 -5.73 -9.58 -3.06
N PHE A 111 -4.96 -10.63 -2.84
CA PHE A 111 -5.37 -11.97 -3.22
C PHE A 111 -6.51 -12.50 -2.35
N ALA A 112 -6.55 -12.15 -1.05
CA ALA A 112 -7.66 -12.48 -0.16
C ALA A 112 -8.97 -11.84 -0.62
N LEU A 113 -8.97 -10.54 -0.98
CA LEU A 113 -10.13 -9.86 -1.55
C LEU A 113 -10.61 -10.54 -2.84
N LEU A 114 -9.67 -10.86 -3.75
CA LEU A 114 -9.96 -11.55 -5.00
C LEU A 114 -10.59 -12.91 -4.74
N ALA A 115 -9.99 -13.72 -3.90
CA ALA A 115 -10.48 -15.06 -3.57
C ALA A 115 -11.84 -15.00 -2.87
N ALA A 116 -12.05 -14.08 -1.93
CA ALA A 116 -13.31 -13.87 -1.23
C ALA A 116 -14.45 -13.51 -2.20
N LEU A 117 -14.18 -12.63 -3.17
CA LEU A 117 -15.15 -12.24 -4.20
C LEU A 117 -15.50 -13.41 -5.13
N VAL A 118 -14.48 -14.08 -5.70
CA VAL A 118 -14.70 -15.21 -6.59
C VAL A 118 -15.44 -16.34 -5.87
N LYS A 119 -15.08 -16.64 -4.62
CA LYS A 119 -15.73 -17.67 -3.79
C LYS A 119 -17.02 -17.22 -3.13
N ARG A 120 -17.45 -15.96 -3.33
CA ARG A 120 -18.67 -15.37 -2.75
C ARG A 120 -18.77 -15.57 -1.24
N VAL A 121 -17.62 -15.47 -0.55
CA VAL A 121 -17.53 -15.75 0.90
C VAL A 121 -18.45 -14.83 1.71
N PRO A 122 -18.48 -13.50 1.49
CA PRO A 122 -19.36 -12.61 2.23
C PRO A 122 -20.84 -12.89 1.99
N GLU A 123 -21.23 -13.18 0.75
CA GLU A 123 -22.61 -13.52 0.40
C GLU A 123 -23.04 -14.83 1.07
N SER A 124 -22.17 -15.85 1.05
CA SER A 124 -22.43 -17.14 1.67
C SER A 124 -22.58 -17.00 3.20
N HIS A 125 -21.73 -16.16 3.81
CA HIS A 125 -21.83 -15.85 5.24
C HIS A 125 -23.16 -15.14 5.57
N ALA A 126 -23.51 -14.11 4.80
CA ALA A 126 -24.76 -13.36 4.98
C ALA A 126 -26.00 -14.25 4.76
N PHE A 127 -25.94 -15.14 3.76
CA PHE A 127 -27.01 -16.09 3.47
C PHE A 127 -27.29 -17.03 4.65
N VAL A 128 -26.25 -17.64 5.23
CA VAL A 128 -26.41 -18.51 6.40
C VAL A 128 -26.83 -17.70 7.62
N GLY A 129 -26.21 -16.54 7.90
CA GLY A 129 -26.55 -15.67 9.02
C GLY A 129 -27.98 -15.13 8.95
N GLY A 130 -28.53 -14.94 7.77
CA GLY A 130 -29.92 -14.54 7.52
C GLY A 130 -30.92 -15.71 7.53
N GLY A 131 -30.53 -16.91 7.94
CA GLY A 131 -31.39 -18.09 7.98
C GLY A 131 -31.74 -18.66 6.58
N GLY A 132 -30.86 -18.42 5.60
CA GLY A 132 -31.04 -18.88 4.22
C GLY A 132 -30.79 -20.39 4.01
N TRP A 133 -30.17 -21.08 4.95
CA TRP A 133 -29.87 -22.50 4.85
C TRP A 133 -31.12 -23.33 4.49
N GLY A 134 -31.04 -24.10 3.41
CA GLY A 134 -32.16 -24.87 2.90
C GLY A 134 -33.18 -24.08 2.05
N ARG A 135 -32.85 -22.85 1.66
CA ARG A 135 -33.64 -22.03 0.73
C ARG A 135 -32.91 -21.82 -0.60
N ASP A 136 -33.63 -21.64 -1.69
CA ASP A 136 -33.08 -21.28 -2.99
C ASP A 136 -33.33 -19.79 -3.30
N PRO A 137 -32.43 -19.15 -4.08
CA PRO A 137 -31.16 -19.66 -4.60
C PRO A 137 -30.03 -19.60 -3.56
N VAL A 138 -29.21 -20.65 -3.51
CA VAL A 138 -27.97 -20.64 -2.74
C VAL A 138 -26.87 -19.88 -3.48
N PRO A 139 -26.07 -19.03 -2.83
CA PRO A 139 -24.93 -18.40 -3.46
C PRO A 139 -23.96 -19.45 -4.04
N THR A 140 -23.77 -19.45 -5.34
CA THR A 140 -22.90 -20.42 -6.01
C THR A 140 -21.49 -19.83 -6.17
N PRO A 141 -20.46 -20.38 -5.48
CA PRO A 141 -19.09 -19.89 -5.60
C PRO A 141 -18.52 -20.17 -6.99
N GLY A 142 -17.68 -19.25 -7.47
CA GLY A 142 -16.89 -19.46 -8.68
C GLY A 142 -15.61 -20.27 -8.41
N ASP A 143 -14.85 -20.54 -9.49
CA ASP A 143 -13.57 -21.20 -9.42
C ASP A 143 -12.41 -20.23 -9.70
N LEU A 144 -11.25 -20.48 -9.08
CA LEU A 144 -9.98 -19.86 -9.42
C LEU A 144 -9.20 -20.72 -10.41
N PHE A 145 -9.23 -22.05 -10.22
CA PHE A 145 -8.54 -23.00 -11.09
C PHE A 145 -9.00 -22.86 -12.56
N GLY A 146 -8.05 -22.76 -13.47
CA GLY A 146 -8.29 -22.60 -14.90
C GLY A 146 -8.75 -21.21 -15.35
N ARG A 147 -9.01 -20.28 -14.41
CA ARG A 147 -9.38 -18.89 -14.72
C ARG A 147 -8.15 -18.05 -15.02
N THR A 148 -8.36 -16.93 -15.68
CA THR A 148 -7.29 -16.00 -16.09
C THR A 148 -7.22 -14.83 -15.12
N LEU A 149 -6.05 -14.65 -14.49
CA LEU A 149 -5.71 -13.50 -13.66
C LEU A 149 -4.84 -12.52 -14.46
N ALA A 150 -5.29 -11.29 -14.66
CA ALA A 150 -4.46 -10.22 -15.16
C ALA A 150 -3.86 -9.42 -13.99
N VAL A 151 -2.53 -9.39 -13.92
CA VAL A 151 -1.75 -8.59 -12.97
C VAL A 151 -1.28 -7.34 -13.69
N LEU A 152 -1.86 -6.19 -13.33
CA LEU A 152 -1.49 -4.90 -13.89
C LEU A 152 -0.48 -4.21 -12.96
N GLY A 153 0.77 -4.15 -13.40
CA GLY A 153 1.95 -3.78 -12.62
C GLY A 153 2.70 -5.01 -12.10
N PHE A 154 3.94 -5.21 -12.57
CA PHE A 154 4.77 -6.37 -12.22
C PHE A 154 5.98 -5.99 -11.38
N GLY A 155 5.76 -5.09 -10.42
CA GLY A 155 6.71 -4.71 -9.38
C GLY A 155 6.77 -5.74 -8.24
N ARG A 156 7.24 -5.32 -7.06
CA ARG A 156 7.38 -6.18 -5.87
C ARG A 156 6.08 -6.91 -5.49
N ILE A 157 4.96 -6.19 -5.46
CA ILE A 157 3.65 -6.73 -5.08
C ILE A 157 3.08 -7.62 -6.19
N GLY A 158 3.05 -7.12 -7.42
CA GLY A 158 2.48 -7.85 -8.56
C GLY A 158 3.13 -9.21 -8.80
N ARG A 159 4.46 -9.34 -8.62
CA ARG A 159 5.17 -10.62 -8.70
C ARG A 159 4.68 -11.63 -7.67
N ILE A 160 4.43 -11.19 -6.44
CA ILE A 160 3.93 -12.06 -5.37
C ILE A 160 2.49 -12.52 -5.68
N VAL A 161 1.63 -11.59 -6.11
CA VAL A 161 0.24 -11.92 -6.47
C VAL A 161 0.17 -12.85 -7.68
N ALA A 162 1.02 -12.64 -8.68
CA ALA A 162 1.16 -13.56 -9.82
C ALA A 162 1.51 -14.98 -9.36
N GLY A 163 2.45 -15.11 -8.41
CA GLY A 163 2.80 -16.39 -7.79
C GLY A 163 1.62 -17.04 -7.04
N PHE A 164 0.81 -16.26 -6.33
CA PHE A 164 -0.41 -16.79 -5.69
C PHE A 164 -1.41 -17.27 -6.73
N GLY A 165 -1.68 -16.50 -7.79
CA GLY A 165 -2.56 -16.90 -8.88
C GLY A 165 -2.11 -18.22 -9.51
N ALA A 166 -0.82 -18.34 -9.81
CA ALA A 166 -0.24 -19.57 -10.38
C ALA A 166 -0.39 -20.77 -9.41
N ALA A 167 -0.17 -20.56 -8.10
CA ALA A 167 -0.33 -21.60 -7.07
C ALA A 167 -1.79 -22.10 -6.96
N PHE A 168 -2.77 -21.23 -7.26
CA PHE A 168 -4.18 -21.61 -7.34
C PHE A 168 -4.59 -22.18 -8.72
N GLY A 169 -3.62 -22.40 -9.62
CA GLY A 169 -3.87 -22.96 -10.96
C GLY A 169 -4.53 -21.97 -11.92
N MET A 170 -4.41 -20.67 -11.67
CA MET A 170 -4.87 -19.64 -12.60
C MET A 170 -3.85 -19.45 -13.74
N ARG A 171 -4.34 -19.10 -14.93
CA ARG A 171 -3.50 -18.58 -16.01
C ARG A 171 -3.18 -17.12 -15.72
N VAL A 172 -1.91 -16.79 -15.53
CA VAL A 172 -1.47 -15.44 -15.23
C VAL A 172 -1.09 -14.69 -16.50
N LEU A 173 -1.68 -13.51 -16.70
CA LEU A 173 -1.29 -12.51 -17.68
C LEU A 173 -0.66 -11.34 -16.96
N VAL A 174 0.40 -10.75 -17.51
CA VAL A 174 1.08 -9.61 -16.95
C VAL A 174 1.02 -8.43 -17.91
N HIS A 175 0.62 -7.29 -17.40
CA HIS A 175 0.81 -6.02 -18.08
C HIS A 175 1.64 -5.08 -17.21
N ASP A 176 2.79 -4.68 -17.70
CA ASP A 176 3.64 -3.65 -17.11
C ASP A 176 4.37 -2.92 -18.25
N PRO A 177 4.33 -1.57 -18.32
CA PRO A 177 4.97 -0.83 -19.41
C PRO A 177 6.51 -0.85 -19.35
N PHE A 178 7.10 -1.18 -18.19
CA PHE A 178 8.54 -1.09 -17.94
C PHE A 178 9.20 -2.43 -17.64
N VAL A 179 8.44 -3.39 -17.10
CA VAL A 179 8.95 -4.67 -16.61
C VAL A 179 8.33 -5.81 -17.38
N ARG A 180 9.16 -6.74 -17.86
CA ARG A 180 8.69 -8.01 -18.45
C ARG A 180 8.77 -9.13 -17.41
N ALA A 181 7.77 -9.98 -17.43
CA ALA A 181 7.77 -11.23 -16.72
C ALA A 181 8.37 -12.33 -17.62
N ASP A 182 9.32 -13.10 -17.10
CA ASP A 182 9.92 -14.22 -17.83
C ASP A 182 9.05 -15.48 -17.71
N GLU A 183 8.36 -15.62 -16.56
CA GLU A 183 7.58 -16.83 -16.22
C GLU A 183 6.10 -16.74 -16.65
N TYR A 184 5.62 -15.55 -17.07
CA TYR A 184 4.22 -15.29 -17.38
C TYR A 184 4.05 -14.66 -18.76
N GLU A 185 2.85 -14.79 -19.33
CA GLU A 185 2.52 -14.16 -20.60
C GLU A 185 2.39 -12.64 -20.44
N ASN A 186 3.28 -11.88 -21.12
CA ASN A 186 3.22 -10.43 -21.17
C ASN A 186 2.24 -9.99 -22.27
N VAL A 187 1.31 -9.11 -21.92
CA VAL A 187 0.25 -8.66 -22.83
C VAL A 187 0.07 -7.13 -22.77
N ALA A 188 -0.53 -6.57 -23.82
CA ALA A 188 -1.00 -5.19 -23.80
C ALA A 188 -2.21 -5.04 -22.85
N LEU A 189 -2.45 -3.82 -22.35
CA LEU A 189 -3.50 -3.53 -21.38
C LEU A 189 -4.89 -3.99 -21.85
N ASP A 190 -5.24 -3.65 -23.08
CA ASP A 190 -6.51 -4.02 -23.73
C ASP A 190 -6.68 -5.55 -23.84
N ALA A 191 -5.59 -6.26 -24.18
CA ALA A 191 -5.60 -7.73 -24.24
C ALA A 191 -5.74 -8.34 -22.84
N ALA A 192 -5.12 -7.75 -21.80
CA ALA A 192 -5.30 -8.15 -20.42
C ALA A 192 -6.77 -8.05 -20.00
N VAL A 193 -7.40 -6.91 -20.26
CA VAL A 193 -8.82 -6.65 -19.91
C VAL A 193 -9.75 -7.63 -20.65
N ARG A 194 -9.60 -7.81 -21.97
CA ARG A 194 -10.47 -8.71 -22.76
C ARG A 194 -10.36 -10.18 -22.38
N ARG A 195 -9.24 -10.60 -21.80
CA ARG A 195 -8.95 -12.02 -21.56
C ARG A 195 -9.09 -12.43 -20.10
N ALA A 196 -9.09 -11.47 -19.18
CA ALA A 196 -9.13 -11.74 -17.75
C ALA A 196 -10.51 -12.19 -17.27
N ASP A 197 -10.53 -13.10 -16.30
CA ASP A 197 -11.65 -13.39 -15.40
C ASP A 197 -11.49 -12.59 -14.08
N ALA A 198 -10.25 -12.20 -13.74
CA ALA A 198 -9.95 -11.34 -12.61
C ALA A 198 -8.79 -10.38 -12.95
N ILE A 199 -8.87 -9.13 -12.47
CA ILE A 199 -7.84 -8.11 -12.61
C ILE A 199 -7.41 -7.65 -11.21
N THR A 200 -6.10 -7.47 -11.01
CA THR A 200 -5.53 -6.87 -9.79
C THR A 200 -4.52 -5.79 -10.16
N LEU A 201 -4.62 -4.64 -9.46
CA LEU A 201 -3.84 -3.44 -9.77
C LEU A 201 -2.68 -3.27 -8.79
N HIS A 202 -1.45 -3.09 -9.33
CA HIS A 202 -0.21 -2.91 -8.56
C HIS A 202 0.72 -1.88 -9.20
N LEU A 203 0.14 -0.88 -9.87
CA LEU A 203 0.84 0.23 -10.53
C LEU A 203 0.85 1.48 -9.64
N PRO A 204 1.83 2.38 -9.79
CA PRO A 204 1.75 3.71 -9.19
C PRO A 204 0.58 4.50 -9.78
N GLY A 205 0.03 5.42 -8.99
CA GLY A 205 -0.96 6.39 -9.47
C GLY A 205 -0.31 7.63 -10.10
N GLY A 206 -1.15 8.64 -10.36
CA GLY A 206 -0.73 9.95 -10.87
C GLY A 206 -0.69 10.04 -12.39
N GLY A 207 -1.03 8.97 -13.11
CA GLY A 207 -1.12 8.95 -14.58
C GLY A 207 -2.53 9.10 -15.14
N GLY A 208 -3.53 9.33 -14.28
CA GLY A 208 -4.94 9.31 -14.64
C GLY A 208 -5.55 7.91 -14.59
N GLU A 209 -6.80 7.80 -15.03
CA GLU A 209 -7.55 6.55 -14.96
C GLU A 209 -6.99 5.52 -15.96
N LEU A 210 -6.52 4.39 -15.42
CA LEU A 210 -5.95 3.30 -16.23
C LEU A 210 -7.03 2.45 -16.89
N LEU A 211 -8.14 2.24 -16.18
CA LEU A 211 -9.26 1.38 -16.60
C LEU A 211 -10.55 2.20 -16.76
N PRO A 212 -10.66 3.05 -17.78
CA PRO A 212 -11.90 3.78 -18.05
C PRO A 212 -13.04 2.82 -18.45
N ILE A 213 -14.28 3.26 -18.33
CA ILE A 213 -15.48 2.44 -18.57
C ILE A 213 -15.51 1.85 -19.99
N GLU A 214 -15.00 2.59 -20.98
CA GLU A 214 -14.94 2.15 -22.38
C GLU A 214 -14.09 0.89 -22.51
N LEU A 215 -12.93 0.86 -21.83
CA LEU A 215 -12.04 -0.30 -21.83
C LEU A 215 -12.65 -1.46 -21.03
N LEU A 216 -13.24 -1.19 -19.85
CA LEU A 216 -13.89 -2.24 -19.07
C LEU A 216 -15.06 -2.91 -19.79
N ARG A 217 -15.78 -2.20 -20.66
CA ARG A 217 -16.84 -2.78 -21.50
C ARG A 217 -16.34 -3.84 -22.50
N GLU A 218 -15.05 -3.86 -22.79
CA GLU A 218 -14.44 -4.89 -23.63
C GLU A 218 -14.15 -6.19 -22.86
N ALA A 219 -14.26 -6.16 -21.53
CA ALA A 219 -14.03 -7.33 -20.69
C ALA A 219 -15.13 -8.39 -20.87
N ARG A 220 -14.77 -9.61 -20.50
CA ARG A 220 -15.76 -10.70 -20.38
C ARG A 220 -16.73 -10.38 -19.25
N PRO A 221 -18.04 -10.63 -19.42
CA PRO A 221 -18.99 -10.52 -18.33
C PRO A 221 -18.58 -11.36 -17.13
N GLY A 222 -18.73 -10.81 -15.94
CA GLY A 222 -18.36 -11.51 -14.70
C GLY A 222 -16.94 -11.26 -14.20
N LEU A 223 -16.26 -10.26 -14.75
CA LEU A 223 -14.93 -9.84 -14.30
C LEU A 223 -14.93 -9.44 -12.82
N VAL A 224 -13.92 -9.90 -12.08
CA VAL A 224 -13.63 -9.43 -10.72
C VAL A 224 -12.44 -8.47 -10.76
N LEU A 225 -12.55 -7.30 -10.10
CA LEU A 225 -11.50 -6.29 -10.05
C LEU A 225 -11.08 -6.01 -8.62
N VAL A 226 -9.76 -6.02 -8.36
CA VAL A 226 -9.19 -5.67 -7.05
C VAL A 226 -8.19 -4.53 -7.21
N ASN A 227 -8.36 -3.48 -6.40
CA ASN A 227 -7.44 -2.35 -6.34
C ASN A 227 -6.91 -2.13 -4.91
N CYS A 228 -5.68 -2.52 -4.67
CA CYS A 228 -4.89 -2.23 -3.47
C CYS A 228 -3.68 -1.32 -3.80
N ALA A 229 -3.72 -0.61 -4.94
CA ALA A 229 -2.63 0.24 -5.41
C ALA A 229 -2.92 1.73 -5.18
N ARG A 230 -3.66 2.36 -6.08
CA ARG A 230 -4.05 3.77 -6.00
C ARG A 230 -5.47 3.98 -6.55
N ALA A 231 -6.22 4.85 -5.92
CA ALA A 231 -7.64 5.08 -6.25
C ALA A 231 -7.86 5.68 -7.65
N ASP A 232 -6.91 6.49 -8.13
CA ASP A 232 -6.99 7.15 -9.43
C ASP A 232 -6.82 6.20 -10.62
N LEU A 233 -6.42 4.95 -10.40
CA LEU A 233 -6.30 3.95 -11.47
C LEU A 233 -7.66 3.51 -12.02
N VAL A 234 -8.72 3.59 -11.22
CA VAL A 234 -10.11 3.36 -11.63
C VAL A 234 -11.05 4.16 -10.74
N SER A 235 -11.87 5.01 -11.33
CA SER A 235 -12.76 5.90 -10.57
C SER A 235 -13.95 5.15 -9.95
N THR A 236 -14.52 5.71 -8.88
CA THR A 236 -15.74 5.18 -8.27
C THR A 236 -16.91 5.18 -9.25
N GLU A 237 -16.98 6.19 -10.10
CA GLU A 237 -17.98 6.35 -11.16
C GLU A 237 -17.87 5.23 -12.20
N THR A 238 -16.66 4.93 -12.64
CA THR A 238 -16.37 3.81 -13.57
C THR A 238 -16.73 2.47 -12.95
N LEU A 239 -16.36 2.23 -11.69
CA LEU A 239 -16.71 1.01 -10.97
C LEU A 239 -18.23 0.84 -10.84
N SER A 240 -18.92 1.92 -10.47
CA SER A 240 -20.40 1.94 -10.36
C SER A 240 -21.07 1.60 -11.69
N ALA A 241 -20.63 2.24 -12.78
CA ALA A 241 -21.16 2.00 -14.12
C ALA A 241 -20.91 0.56 -14.61
N ALA A 242 -19.72 0.02 -14.34
CA ALA A 242 -19.33 -1.34 -14.74
C ALA A 242 -20.11 -2.41 -13.94
N LEU A 243 -20.35 -2.19 -12.64
CA LEU A 243 -21.20 -3.04 -11.80
C LEU A 243 -22.66 -3.01 -12.29
N ALA A 244 -23.20 -1.81 -12.59
CA ALA A 244 -24.56 -1.64 -13.09
C ALA A 244 -24.76 -2.30 -14.46
N ALA A 245 -23.76 -2.25 -15.33
CA ALA A 245 -23.77 -2.88 -16.65
C ALA A 245 -23.54 -4.42 -16.61
N GLY A 246 -23.25 -5.00 -15.43
CA GLY A 246 -22.95 -6.43 -15.29
C GLY A 246 -21.59 -6.86 -15.85
N VAL A 247 -20.74 -5.92 -16.21
CA VAL A 247 -19.34 -6.17 -16.62
C VAL A 247 -18.54 -6.70 -15.43
N LEU A 248 -18.64 -6.01 -14.28
CA LEU A 248 -18.03 -6.44 -13.04
C LEU A 248 -19.02 -7.30 -12.22
N ALA A 249 -18.57 -8.48 -11.82
CA ALA A 249 -19.27 -9.34 -10.86
C ALA A 249 -18.81 -9.10 -9.42
N GLY A 250 -17.66 -8.47 -9.22
CA GLY A 250 -17.14 -8.15 -7.91
C GLY A 250 -16.03 -7.09 -7.95
N VAL A 251 -15.95 -6.28 -6.89
CA VAL A 251 -14.95 -5.24 -6.72
C VAL A 251 -14.36 -5.31 -5.31
N GLY A 252 -13.03 -5.35 -5.20
CA GLY A 252 -12.29 -5.26 -3.95
C GLY A 252 -11.45 -3.98 -3.91
N LEU A 253 -11.65 -3.14 -2.90
CA LEU A 253 -10.91 -1.88 -2.75
C LEU A 253 -10.26 -1.79 -1.38
N ASP A 254 -8.98 -1.43 -1.35
CA ASP A 254 -8.25 -1.07 -0.13
C ASP A 254 -7.79 0.41 -0.16
N VAL A 255 -8.05 1.13 -1.26
CA VAL A 255 -7.62 2.52 -1.47
C VAL A 255 -8.78 3.37 -1.98
N PHE A 256 -8.79 4.67 -1.59
CA PHE A 256 -9.89 5.58 -1.87
C PHE A 256 -9.37 6.96 -2.25
N ALA A 257 -10.14 7.71 -3.07
CA ALA A 257 -9.77 9.05 -3.52
C ALA A 257 -9.60 10.04 -2.36
N HIS A 258 -10.40 9.87 -1.31
CA HIS A 258 -10.29 10.63 -0.06
C HIS A 258 -10.25 9.68 1.12
N GLU A 259 -9.23 9.77 1.94
CA GLU A 259 -9.01 8.95 3.12
C GLU A 259 -8.81 9.82 4.38
N PRO A 260 -9.49 9.51 5.51
CA PRO A 260 -10.40 8.38 5.73
C PRO A 260 -11.78 8.56 5.06
N VAL A 261 -12.40 7.43 4.68
CA VAL A 261 -13.73 7.40 4.06
C VAL A 261 -14.81 7.35 5.16
N ALA A 262 -15.67 8.37 5.23
CA ALA A 262 -16.82 8.36 6.14
C ALA A 262 -17.96 7.46 5.64
N SER A 263 -18.21 7.49 4.32
CA SER A 263 -19.12 6.59 3.61
C SER A 263 -18.65 6.44 2.16
N HIS A 264 -18.75 5.23 1.61
CA HIS A 264 -18.39 4.98 0.22
C HIS A 264 -19.66 4.66 -0.60
N PRO A 265 -19.85 5.25 -1.79
CA PRO A 265 -21.05 5.03 -2.60
C PRO A 265 -21.39 3.57 -2.90
N LEU A 266 -20.36 2.73 -3.03
CA LEU A 266 -20.51 1.31 -3.32
C LEU A 266 -20.59 0.42 -2.07
N ALA A 267 -20.59 0.96 -0.84
CA ALA A 267 -20.56 0.16 0.39
C ALA A 267 -21.81 -0.70 0.60
N ALA A 268 -22.94 -0.32 0.02
CA ALA A 268 -24.20 -1.07 0.11
C ALA A 268 -24.33 -2.18 -0.96
N ASP A 269 -23.44 -2.22 -1.97
CA ASP A 269 -23.47 -3.26 -3.00
C ASP A 269 -22.82 -4.54 -2.47
N PRO A 270 -23.55 -5.67 -2.37
CA PRO A 270 -23.02 -6.92 -1.83
C PRO A 270 -21.87 -7.53 -2.65
N ARG A 271 -21.66 -7.04 -3.88
CA ARG A 271 -20.55 -7.43 -4.76
C ARG A 271 -19.28 -6.64 -4.47
N VAL A 272 -19.30 -5.70 -3.51
CA VAL A 272 -18.16 -4.82 -3.22
C VAL A 272 -17.60 -5.14 -1.83
N LEU A 273 -16.30 -5.38 -1.77
CA LEU A 273 -15.55 -5.53 -0.52
C LEU A 273 -14.63 -4.33 -0.33
N LEU A 274 -14.76 -3.67 0.82
CA LEU A 274 -13.95 -2.51 1.18
C LEU A 274 -13.06 -2.86 2.37
N SER A 275 -11.80 -2.43 2.29
CA SER A 275 -10.81 -2.52 3.36
C SER A 275 -10.23 -1.13 3.61
N PRO A 276 -10.00 -0.69 4.87
CA PRO A 276 -9.67 0.71 5.18
C PRO A 276 -8.16 0.99 5.05
N HIS A 277 -7.57 0.71 3.88
CA HIS A 277 -6.15 0.87 3.55
C HIS A 277 -5.24 0.12 4.54
N THR A 278 -5.64 -1.13 4.86
CA THR A 278 -4.98 -1.96 5.87
C THR A 278 -4.30 -3.21 5.31
N SER A 279 -4.37 -3.46 4.01
CA SER A 279 -3.73 -4.63 3.39
C SER A 279 -2.22 -4.68 3.67
N GLY A 280 -1.58 -3.53 3.84
CA GLY A 280 -0.15 -3.42 4.19
C GLY A 280 0.17 -3.42 5.69
N LEU A 281 -0.79 -3.63 6.60
CA LEU A 281 -0.64 -3.43 8.04
C LEU A 281 -0.61 -4.73 8.86
N SER A 282 -0.18 -5.85 8.26
CA SER A 282 0.04 -7.07 9.05
C SER A 282 1.11 -6.84 10.13
N GLU A 283 1.08 -7.65 11.19
CA GLU A 283 2.04 -7.55 12.30
C GLU A 283 3.50 -7.65 11.80
N GLY A 284 3.76 -8.59 10.89
CA GLY A 284 5.09 -8.75 10.28
C GLY A 284 5.51 -7.55 9.42
N ALA A 285 4.57 -7.01 8.61
CA ALA A 285 4.82 -5.83 7.80
C ALA A 285 5.07 -4.59 8.66
N MET A 286 4.32 -4.42 9.74
CA MET A 286 4.53 -3.31 10.68
C MET A 286 5.90 -3.39 11.35
N ARG A 287 6.31 -4.56 11.86
CA ARG A 287 7.65 -4.75 12.44
C ARG A 287 8.74 -4.36 11.44
N GLU A 288 8.67 -4.87 10.22
CA GLU A 288 9.67 -4.58 9.19
C GLU A 288 9.68 -3.11 8.78
N THR A 289 8.51 -2.51 8.61
CA THR A 289 8.38 -1.09 8.26
C THR A 289 9.00 -0.18 9.31
N PHE A 290 8.73 -0.42 10.59
CA PHE A 290 9.32 0.37 11.68
C PHE A 290 10.81 0.11 11.84
N ARG A 291 11.26 -1.15 11.66
CA ARG A 291 12.66 -1.49 11.65
C ARG A 291 13.42 -0.71 10.56
N MET A 292 12.92 -0.71 9.33
CA MET A 292 13.55 0.00 8.21
C MET A 292 13.57 1.51 8.44
N ALA A 293 12.47 2.09 8.94
CA ALA A 293 12.42 3.52 9.26
C ALA A 293 13.43 3.90 10.37
N ALA A 294 13.51 3.09 11.43
CA ALA A 294 14.47 3.32 12.51
C ALA A 294 15.92 3.17 12.07
N VAL A 295 16.23 2.19 11.20
CA VAL A 295 17.56 2.02 10.60
C VAL A 295 17.94 3.24 9.77
N ALA A 296 17.03 3.75 8.92
CA ALA A 296 17.30 4.96 8.14
C ALA A 296 17.60 6.18 9.04
N VAL A 297 16.86 6.33 10.13
CA VAL A 297 17.14 7.37 11.14
C VAL A 297 18.50 7.15 11.79
N ALA A 298 18.85 5.92 12.18
CA ALA A 298 20.13 5.60 12.79
C ALA A 298 21.32 5.91 11.85
N GLU A 299 21.17 5.62 10.57
CA GLU A 299 22.18 5.93 9.54
C GLU A 299 22.39 7.44 9.39
N ALA A 300 21.33 8.21 9.25
CA ALA A 300 21.38 9.67 9.14
C ALA A 300 21.98 10.31 10.41
N LEU A 301 21.60 9.85 11.59
CA LEU A 301 22.18 10.30 12.86
C LEU A 301 23.67 9.95 12.97
N GLY A 302 24.09 8.84 12.40
CA GLY A 302 25.50 8.43 12.30
C GLY A 302 26.29 9.15 11.19
N GLY A 303 25.70 10.11 10.48
CA GLY A 303 26.36 10.85 9.39
C GLY A 303 26.51 10.02 8.10
N ARG A 304 25.77 8.91 7.97
CA ARG A 304 25.69 8.11 6.75
C ARG A 304 24.45 8.48 5.96
N TYR A 305 24.53 8.35 4.65
CA TYR A 305 23.35 8.48 3.81
C TYR A 305 22.39 7.31 4.07
N PRO A 306 21.08 7.55 4.27
CA PRO A 306 20.14 6.47 4.53
C PRO A 306 20.06 5.47 3.37
N THR A 307 20.11 4.18 3.71
CA THR A 307 20.05 3.07 2.73
C THR A 307 18.74 3.12 1.94
N PHE A 308 17.65 3.55 2.59
CA PHE A 308 16.33 3.66 1.98
C PHE A 308 15.95 5.12 1.82
N THR A 309 16.03 5.65 0.61
CA THR A 309 15.64 7.02 0.28
C THR A 309 14.51 7.01 -0.73
N ARG A 310 13.91 8.17 -0.98
CA ARG A 310 12.88 8.32 -2.01
C ARG A 310 13.38 7.95 -3.41
N MET A 311 14.67 8.16 -3.69
CA MET A 311 15.24 7.85 -5.01
C MET A 311 15.38 6.35 -5.26
N ASP A 312 15.38 5.55 -4.19
CA ASP A 312 15.55 4.09 -4.24
C ASP A 312 14.21 3.34 -4.19
N ALA A 313 13.08 4.03 -4.16
CA ALA A 313 11.74 3.46 -3.99
C ALA A 313 11.02 3.17 -5.31
#